data_9b6aad3f79777a67504f22c6c7fe302c
#
_entry.id   9b6aad3f79777a67504f22c6c7fe302c
#
_cell.length_a   1.000
_cell.length_b   1.000
_cell.length_c   1.000
_cell.angle_alpha   90.00
_cell.angle_beta   90.00
_cell.angle_gamma   90.00
#
_symmetry.space_group_name_H-M   'P 1'
#
loop_
_entity.id
_entity.type
_entity.pdbx_description
1 polymer ?
#
loop_
_entity_poly.entity_id
_entity_poly.type
_entity_poly.pdbx_seq_one_letter_code
_entity_poly.pdbx_strand_id
1 'polypeptide(L)'
;KGLSGPAILQISNYWNEGDEITIDLLPGIDLLSVINEHKPYKTELVNVLAKFFPKRFTEKWCELNFPSIPVNRLSDKDIEMIDERLHNWKLVPKGTEGFGKAEVTKGGVDTNELSSKTMESKKIPGLYFIGEVVDVTGWLGGYNFQWAWASGFAAGQFV
;
A
#
# COMPACT_ATOMS: atom_id res chain seq x y z
N LYS A 1 4.51 16.04 4.54
CA LYS A 1 5.30 14.79 4.35
C LYS A 1 4.44 13.65 4.85
N GLY A 2 4.36 12.58 4.11
CA GLY A 2 3.46 11.49 4.39
C GLY A 2 4.04 10.14 3.94
N LEU A 3 3.16 9.15 3.82
CA LEU A 3 3.49 7.85 3.30
C LEU A 3 3.47 7.87 1.76
N SER A 4 4.30 7.05 1.16
CA SER A 4 4.47 6.95 -0.29
C SER A 4 4.96 5.55 -0.67
N GLY A 5 5.03 5.29 -1.96
CA GLY A 5 5.52 4.03 -2.50
C GLY A 5 4.41 3.10 -2.97
N PRO A 6 4.78 1.97 -3.63
CA PRO A 6 3.83 1.11 -4.33
C PRO A 6 2.67 0.60 -3.46
N ALA A 7 2.94 0.15 -2.24
CA ALA A 7 1.90 -0.34 -1.34
C ALA A 7 0.90 0.77 -0.95
N ILE A 8 1.39 2.00 -0.76
CA ILE A 8 0.56 3.15 -0.41
C ILE A 8 -0.28 3.61 -1.60
N LEU A 9 0.29 3.61 -2.81
CA LEU A 9 -0.47 3.87 -4.03
C LEU A 9 -1.57 2.83 -4.26
N GLN A 10 -1.29 1.55 -3.96
CA GLN A 10 -2.30 0.49 -4.06
C GLN A 10 -3.44 0.68 -3.06
N ILE A 11 -3.12 0.85 -1.76
CA ILE A 11 -4.15 0.95 -0.72
C ILE A 11 -5.01 2.21 -0.89
N SER A 12 -4.47 3.28 -1.47
CA SER A 12 -5.20 4.52 -1.70
C SER A 12 -6.43 4.34 -2.61
N ASN A 13 -6.46 3.30 -3.45
CA ASN A 13 -7.62 2.97 -4.27
C ASN A 13 -8.83 2.47 -3.45
N TYR A 14 -8.57 1.95 -2.26
CA TYR A 14 -9.57 1.34 -1.38
C TYR A 14 -9.87 2.18 -0.14
N TRP A 15 -8.94 3.07 0.23
CA TRP A 15 -9.06 3.92 1.40
C TRP A 15 -10.04 5.07 1.17
N ASN A 16 -10.86 5.37 2.19
CA ASN A 16 -11.71 6.56 2.23
C ASN A 16 -11.26 7.47 3.37
N GLU A 17 -11.58 8.76 3.28
CA GLU A 17 -11.22 9.73 4.31
C GLU A 17 -11.79 9.35 5.67
N GLY A 18 -10.92 9.25 6.66
CA GLY A 18 -11.24 8.81 8.02
C GLY A 18 -11.01 7.32 8.29
N ASP A 19 -10.78 6.50 7.27
CA ASP A 19 -10.44 5.08 7.48
C ASP A 19 -9.06 4.91 8.11
N GLU A 20 -8.97 3.97 9.05
CA GLU A 20 -7.68 3.50 9.59
C GLU A 20 -7.03 2.55 8.58
N ILE A 21 -5.73 2.70 8.38
CA ILE A 21 -4.92 1.69 7.69
C ILE A 21 -3.96 1.03 8.66
N THR A 22 -3.78 -0.27 8.51
CA THR A 22 -2.79 -1.04 9.26
C THR A 22 -1.66 -1.45 8.33
N ILE A 23 -0.43 -1.20 8.76
CA ILE A 23 0.78 -1.54 8.00
C ILE A 23 1.55 -2.61 8.74
N ASP A 24 1.75 -3.75 8.09
CA ASP A 24 2.74 -4.74 8.50
C ASP A 24 4.10 -4.36 7.91
N LEU A 25 5.04 -4.00 8.79
CA LEU A 25 6.39 -3.60 8.38
C LEU A 25 7.34 -4.79 8.21
N LEU A 26 6.98 -5.97 8.72
CA LEU A 26 7.80 -7.19 8.68
C LEU A 26 7.02 -8.41 8.14
N PRO A 27 6.35 -8.31 6.99
CA PRO A 27 5.47 -9.37 6.52
C PRO A 27 6.22 -10.71 6.40
N GLY A 28 5.68 -11.74 7.06
CA GLY A 28 6.24 -13.09 7.05
C GLY A 28 7.50 -13.30 7.90
N ILE A 29 7.90 -12.34 8.72
CA ILE A 29 9.03 -12.46 9.65
C ILE A 29 8.51 -12.78 11.06
N ASP A 30 8.98 -13.86 11.65
CA ASP A 30 8.79 -14.18 13.07
C ASP A 30 9.86 -13.44 13.89
N LEU A 31 9.48 -12.29 14.42
CA LEU A 31 10.40 -11.44 15.18
C LEU A 31 10.91 -12.12 16.44
N LEU A 32 10.08 -12.93 17.11
CA LEU A 32 10.48 -13.67 18.32
C LEU A 32 11.63 -14.64 18.01
N SER A 33 11.54 -15.39 16.93
CA SER A 33 12.63 -16.28 16.48
C SER A 33 13.89 -15.49 16.17
N VAL A 34 13.78 -14.38 15.44
CA VAL A 34 14.92 -13.50 15.11
C VAL A 34 15.60 -12.96 16.37
N ILE A 35 14.83 -12.47 17.34
CA ILE A 35 15.38 -11.96 18.60
C ILE A 35 16.07 -13.06 19.38
N ASN A 36 15.48 -14.25 19.48
CA ASN A 36 16.06 -15.39 20.21
C ASN A 36 17.40 -15.83 19.62
N GLU A 37 17.58 -15.82 18.33
CA GLU A 37 18.86 -16.09 17.66
C GLU A 37 19.95 -15.09 18.05
N HIS A 38 19.58 -13.84 18.39
CA HIS A 38 20.53 -12.78 18.71
C HIS A 38 20.79 -12.60 20.22
N LYS A 39 19.96 -13.17 21.08
CA LYS A 39 20.14 -13.10 22.55
C LYS A 39 21.55 -13.50 23.04
N PRO A 40 22.20 -14.58 22.54
CA PRO A 40 23.53 -14.96 23.00
C PRO A 40 24.61 -13.90 22.74
N TYR A 41 24.43 -13.08 21.69
CA TYR A 41 25.43 -12.13 21.24
C TYR A 41 25.29 -10.73 21.86
N LYS A 42 24.28 -10.52 22.73
CA LYS A 42 24.00 -9.22 23.35
C LYS A 42 23.84 -8.08 22.33
N THR A 43 23.32 -8.41 21.14
CA THR A 43 23.13 -7.45 20.06
C THR A 43 22.09 -6.40 20.45
N GLU A 44 22.35 -5.13 20.15
CA GLU A 44 21.37 -4.06 20.35
C GLU A 44 20.15 -4.24 19.42
N LEU A 45 18.94 -3.94 19.91
CA LEU A 45 17.69 -4.06 19.15
C LEU A 45 17.78 -3.31 17.80
N VAL A 46 18.33 -2.10 17.79
CA VAL A 46 18.50 -1.30 16.57
C VAL A 46 19.31 -2.04 15.51
N ASN A 47 20.32 -2.82 15.92
CA ASN A 47 21.15 -3.59 14.99
C ASN A 47 20.46 -4.85 14.49
N VAL A 48 19.58 -5.45 15.28
CA VAL A 48 18.74 -6.57 14.85
C VAL A 48 17.76 -6.08 13.79
N LEU A 49 17.03 -4.99 14.06
CA LEU A 49 16.04 -4.43 13.14
C LEU A 49 16.68 -3.83 11.88
N ALA A 50 17.91 -3.34 11.95
CA ALA A 50 18.65 -2.81 10.79
C ALA A 50 18.97 -3.87 9.71
N LYS A 51 18.72 -5.17 9.98
CA LYS A 51 18.79 -6.22 8.98
C LYS A 51 17.60 -6.22 8.02
N PHE A 52 16.48 -5.66 8.45
CA PHE A 52 15.22 -5.61 7.71
C PHE A 52 14.90 -4.22 7.18
N PHE A 53 15.43 -3.18 7.82
CA PHE A 53 15.10 -1.79 7.52
C PHE A 53 16.33 -0.93 7.26
N PRO A 54 16.17 0.19 6.53
CA PRO A 54 17.21 1.19 6.43
C PRO A 54 17.60 1.72 7.83
N LYS A 55 18.91 1.85 8.08
CA LYS A 55 19.46 2.26 9.39
C LYS A 55 18.77 3.49 10.00
N ARG A 56 18.59 4.54 9.18
CA ARG A 56 17.93 5.78 9.61
C ARG A 56 16.48 5.56 10.08
N PHE A 57 15.75 4.66 9.43
CA PHE A 57 14.40 4.31 9.85
C PHE A 57 14.44 3.57 11.20
N THR A 58 15.32 2.60 11.33
CA THR A 58 15.44 1.78 12.54
C THR A 58 15.81 2.62 13.77
N GLU A 59 16.78 3.52 13.62
CA GLU A 59 17.19 4.45 14.68
C GLU A 59 15.99 5.31 15.13
N LYS A 60 15.25 5.89 14.16
CA LYS A 60 14.10 6.73 14.47
C LYS A 60 12.93 5.93 15.05
N TRP A 61 12.70 4.73 14.57
CA TRP A 61 11.67 3.85 15.10
C TRP A 61 11.95 3.47 16.56
N CYS A 62 13.19 3.08 16.88
CA CYS A 62 13.60 2.79 18.25
C CYS A 62 13.46 4.01 19.16
N GLU A 63 13.88 5.19 18.70
CA GLU A 63 13.75 6.43 19.45
C GLU A 63 12.28 6.71 19.87
N LEU A 64 11.33 6.44 18.96
CA LEU A 64 9.93 6.80 19.14
C LEU A 64 9.09 5.70 19.81
N ASN A 65 9.45 4.44 19.65
CA ASN A 65 8.60 3.31 20.04
C ASN A 65 9.17 2.46 21.16
N PHE A 66 10.45 2.15 21.12
CA PHE A 66 11.09 1.31 22.10
C PHE A 66 12.61 1.57 22.11
N PRO A 67 13.20 1.96 23.27
CA PRO A 67 14.61 2.27 23.34
C PRO A 67 15.47 1.08 22.92
N SER A 68 16.53 1.36 22.17
CA SER A 68 17.48 0.30 21.81
C SER A 68 18.26 -0.14 23.05
N ILE A 69 18.05 -1.40 23.41
CA ILE A 69 18.82 -2.11 24.45
C ILE A 69 19.28 -3.47 23.89
N PRO A 70 20.28 -4.11 24.50
CA PRO A 70 20.66 -5.46 24.14
C PRO A 70 19.47 -6.43 24.19
N VAL A 71 19.23 -7.19 23.12
CA VAL A 71 18.02 -8.05 23.01
C VAL A 71 17.95 -9.14 24.06
N ASN A 72 19.07 -9.52 24.70
CA ASN A 72 19.07 -10.45 25.81
C ASN A 72 18.51 -9.85 27.12
N ARG A 73 18.23 -8.55 27.15
CA ARG A 73 17.58 -7.85 28.28
C ARG A 73 16.07 -7.64 28.04
N LEU A 74 15.57 -7.96 26.86
CA LEU A 74 14.16 -7.87 26.55
C LEU A 74 13.40 -8.98 27.27
N SER A 75 12.33 -8.61 27.96
CA SER A 75 11.33 -9.57 28.44
C SER A 75 10.45 -10.05 27.29
N ASP A 76 9.77 -11.17 27.48
CA ASP A 76 8.82 -11.67 26.47
C ASP A 76 7.72 -10.63 26.18
N LYS A 77 7.26 -9.91 27.20
CA LYS A 77 6.31 -8.81 27.03
C LYS A 77 6.86 -7.64 26.20
N ASP A 78 8.15 -7.32 26.33
CA ASP A 78 8.78 -6.30 25.48
C ASP A 78 8.80 -6.75 24.03
N ILE A 79 9.11 -8.03 23.79
CA ILE A 79 9.16 -8.61 22.45
C ILE A 79 7.75 -8.61 21.82
N GLU A 80 6.72 -9.03 22.55
CA GLU A 80 5.34 -8.96 22.10
C GLU A 80 4.91 -7.53 21.73
N MET A 81 5.29 -6.53 22.53
CA MET A 81 4.98 -5.14 22.26
C MET A 81 5.71 -4.60 21.02
N ILE A 82 6.98 -4.99 20.83
CA ILE A 82 7.76 -4.61 19.64
C ILE A 82 7.16 -5.26 18.40
N ASP A 83 6.81 -6.53 18.49
CA ASP A 83 6.19 -7.32 17.43
C ASP A 83 4.87 -6.69 16.99
N GLU A 84 3.97 -6.44 17.94
CA GLU A 84 2.69 -5.77 17.68
C GLU A 84 2.86 -4.42 16.99
N ARG A 85 3.81 -3.60 17.41
CA ARG A 85 4.06 -2.28 16.79
C ARG A 85 4.67 -2.35 15.39
N LEU A 86 5.34 -3.44 15.06
CA LEU A 86 5.94 -3.63 13.74
C LEU A 86 4.98 -4.31 12.77
N HIS A 87 4.15 -5.25 13.24
CA HIS A 87 3.19 -5.96 12.39
C HIS A 87 1.83 -5.27 12.29
N ASN A 88 1.45 -4.46 13.28
CA ASN A 88 0.15 -3.78 13.36
C ASN A 88 0.28 -2.26 13.54
N TRP A 89 1.13 -1.63 12.72
CA TRP A 89 1.26 -0.18 12.77
C TRP A 89 0.02 0.50 12.19
N LYS A 90 -0.81 1.04 13.10
CA LYS A 90 -2.08 1.69 12.78
C LYS A 90 -1.90 3.20 12.62
N LEU A 91 -2.56 3.74 11.60
CA LEU A 91 -2.61 5.17 11.37
C LEU A 91 -3.88 5.57 10.60
N VAL A 92 -4.35 6.79 10.85
CA VAL A 92 -5.46 7.40 10.11
C VAL A 92 -4.88 8.53 9.27
N PRO A 93 -4.74 8.34 7.93
CA PRO A 93 -4.30 9.41 7.06
C PRO A 93 -5.28 10.58 7.07
N LYS A 94 -4.77 11.81 6.98
CA LYS A 94 -5.61 13.02 6.93
C LYS A 94 -6.16 13.33 5.54
N GLY A 95 -5.68 12.64 4.51
CA GLY A 95 -6.04 12.86 3.12
C GLY A 95 -4.96 12.41 2.17
N THR A 96 -5.15 12.68 0.89
CA THR A 96 -4.21 12.43 -0.20
C THR A 96 -3.56 13.74 -0.69
N GLU A 97 -2.50 13.64 -1.48
CA GLU A 97 -1.89 14.80 -2.17
C GLU A 97 -2.75 15.34 -3.33
N GLY A 98 -3.86 14.67 -3.64
CA GLY A 98 -4.81 15.09 -4.66
C GLY A 98 -4.32 14.92 -6.10
N PHE A 99 -5.06 15.52 -7.04
CA PHE A 99 -4.84 15.37 -8.49
C PHE A 99 -3.43 15.80 -8.96
N GLY A 100 -2.81 16.74 -8.27
CA GLY A 100 -1.46 17.20 -8.64
C GLY A 100 -0.35 16.16 -8.45
N LYS A 101 -0.64 15.06 -7.76
CA LYS A 101 0.28 13.93 -7.49
C LYS A 101 -0.29 12.58 -7.89
N ALA A 102 -1.56 12.51 -8.27
CA ALA A 102 -2.20 11.27 -8.68
C ALA A 102 -1.56 10.74 -9.97
N GLU A 103 -1.23 9.46 -10.00
CA GLU A 103 -0.83 8.74 -11.21
C GLU A 103 -2.04 8.17 -11.94
N VAL A 104 -3.10 7.85 -11.19
CA VAL A 104 -4.38 7.33 -11.67
C VAL A 104 -5.49 8.01 -10.88
N THR A 105 -6.64 8.23 -11.50
CA THR A 105 -7.83 8.79 -10.86
C THR A 105 -8.90 7.71 -10.69
N LYS A 106 -9.36 7.51 -9.47
CA LYS A 106 -10.50 6.66 -9.15
C LYS A 106 -11.81 7.39 -9.47
N GLY A 107 -12.81 6.67 -9.98
CA GLY A 107 -14.07 7.22 -10.44
C GLY A 107 -14.09 7.45 -11.95
N GLY A 108 -15.25 7.80 -12.47
CA GLY A 108 -15.44 8.00 -13.90
C GLY A 108 -16.81 7.47 -14.37
N VAL A 109 -16.89 7.11 -15.65
CA VAL A 109 -18.11 6.51 -16.22
C VAL A 109 -18.29 5.10 -15.65
N ASP A 110 -19.47 4.86 -15.06
CA ASP A 110 -19.80 3.56 -14.46
C ASP A 110 -19.78 2.45 -15.52
N THR A 111 -19.03 1.41 -15.26
CA THR A 111 -18.90 0.24 -16.13
C THR A 111 -20.24 -0.45 -16.39
N ASN A 112 -21.19 -0.38 -15.45
CA ASN A 112 -22.53 -0.92 -15.62
C ASN A 112 -23.34 -0.19 -16.70
N GLU A 113 -22.96 1.03 -17.06
CA GLU A 113 -23.63 1.84 -18.10
C GLU A 113 -23.05 1.60 -19.49
N LEU A 114 -22.01 0.77 -19.60
CA LEU A 114 -21.32 0.46 -20.84
C LEU A 114 -21.55 -1.00 -21.26
N SER A 115 -21.54 -1.22 -22.57
CA SER A 115 -21.41 -2.55 -23.16
C SER A 115 -20.00 -3.09 -22.89
N SER A 116 -19.87 -4.22 -22.22
CA SER A 116 -18.56 -4.85 -21.98
C SER A 116 -17.88 -5.36 -23.26
N LYS A 117 -18.63 -5.46 -24.34
CA LYS A 117 -18.13 -5.92 -25.64
C LYS A 117 -17.68 -4.77 -26.53
N THR A 118 -18.44 -3.67 -26.57
CA THR A 118 -18.24 -2.59 -27.54
C THR A 118 -17.78 -1.28 -26.90
N MET A 119 -17.82 -1.17 -25.57
CA MET A 119 -17.61 0.10 -24.83
C MET A 119 -18.65 1.19 -25.15
N GLU A 120 -19.74 0.85 -25.84
CA GLU A 120 -20.84 1.76 -26.14
C GLU A 120 -21.73 2.00 -24.92
N SER A 121 -22.19 3.23 -24.76
CA SER A 121 -23.17 3.59 -23.74
C SER A 121 -24.47 2.82 -23.93
N LYS A 122 -24.98 2.19 -22.87
CA LYS A 122 -26.32 1.58 -22.86
C LYS A 122 -27.46 2.60 -22.89
N LYS A 123 -27.16 3.87 -22.60
CA LYS A 123 -28.13 4.97 -22.53
C LYS A 123 -28.21 5.79 -23.81
N ILE A 124 -27.10 5.97 -24.49
CA ILE A 124 -26.98 6.85 -25.66
C ILE A 124 -26.34 6.06 -26.79
N PRO A 125 -27.11 5.59 -27.79
CA PRO A 125 -26.57 4.90 -28.95
C PRO A 125 -25.51 5.75 -29.70
N GLY A 126 -24.42 5.12 -30.14
CA GLY A 126 -23.34 5.77 -30.86
C GLY A 126 -22.35 6.54 -29.99
N LEU A 127 -22.53 6.55 -28.66
CA LEU A 127 -21.59 7.16 -27.72
C LEU A 127 -20.72 6.08 -27.05
N TYR A 128 -19.41 6.22 -27.16
CA TYR A 128 -18.43 5.27 -26.64
C TYR A 128 -17.53 5.92 -25.58
N PHE A 129 -17.17 5.17 -24.55
CA PHE A 129 -16.21 5.60 -23.54
C PHE A 129 -15.11 4.55 -23.40
N ILE A 130 -13.85 5.01 -23.48
CA ILE A 130 -12.68 4.14 -23.47
C ILE A 130 -11.58 4.71 -22.54
N GLY A 131 -10.66 3.86 -22.13
CA GLY A 131 -9.51 4.28 -21.33
C GLY A 131 -9.86 4.70 -19.91
N GLU A 132 -9.11 5.66 -19.40
CA GLU A 132 -9.14 6.05 -17.98
C GLU A 132 -10.35 6.90 -17.58
N VAL A 133 -11.16 7.34 -18.53
CA VAL A 133 -12.45 8.02 -18.24
C VAL A 133 -13.50 7.06 -17.68
N VAL A 134 -13.31 5.76 -17.93
CA VAL A 134 -14.16 4.69 -17.37
C VAL A 134 -13.69 4.35 -15.97
N ASP A 135 -14.63 4.13 -15.04
CA ASP A 135 -14.31 3.76 -13.65
C ASP A 135 -13.72 2.35 -13.54
N VAL A 136 -12.49 2.23 -14.02
CA VAL A 136 -11.65 1.04 -13.93
C VAL A 136 -10.28 1.46 -13.44
N THR A 137 -9.91 0.98 -12.26
CA THR A 137 -8.61 1.25 -11.66
C THR A 137 -7.84 -0.05 -11.46
N GLY A 138 -6.80 -0.24 -12.24
CA GLY A 138 -5.92 -1.39 -12.15
C GLY A 138 -4.80 -1.19 -11.13
N TRP A 139 -4.17 -2.27 -10.75
CA TRP A 139 -2.99 -2.24 -9.90
C TRP A 139 -1.79 -1.65 -10.64
N LEU A 140 -0.76 -1.28 -9.87
CA LEU A 140 0.54 -0.91 -10.44
C LEU A 140 1.12 -2.08 -11.26
N GLY A 141 1.84 -1.75 -12.33
CA GLY A 141 2.42 -2.75 -13.23
C GLY A 141 1.89 -2.67 -14.66
N GLY A 142 1.31 -1.53 -15.06
CA GLY A 142 0.88 -1.28 -16.44
C GLY A 142 -0.57 -1.68 -16.75
N TYR A 143 -1.33 -2.17 -15.77
CA TYR A 143 -2.72 -2.62 -15.97
C TYR A 143 -3.66 -1.49 -16.44
N ASN A 144 -3.46 -0.25 -15.98
CA ASN A 144 -4.27 0.89 -16.42
C ASN A 144 -3.99 1.23 -17.91
N PHE A 145 -2.75 1.18 -18.35
CA PHE A 145 -2.42 1.29 -19.78
C PHE A 145 -2.99 0.13 -20.58
N GLN A 146 -2.90 -1.10 -20.08
CA GLN A 146 -3.48 -2.26 -20.75
C GLN A 146 -5.00 -2.11 -20.89
N TRP A 147 -5.69 -1.62 -19.88
CA TRP A 147 -7.10 -1.30 -19.96
C TRP A 147 -7.39 -0.23 -21.03
N ALA A 148 -6.62 0.86 -21.04
CA ALA A 148 -6.82 1.93 -22.03
C ALA A 148 -6.68 1.41 -23.47
N TRP A 149 -5.65 0.63 -23.75
CA TRP A 149 -5.44 0.02 -25.06
C TRP A 149 -6.52 -1.01 -25.42
N ALA A 150 -6.87 -1.89 -24.48
CA ALA A 150 -7.85 -2.94 -24.74
C ALA A 150 -9.26 -2.37 -24.97
N SER A 151 -9.69 -1.40 -24.18
CA SER A 151 -10.99 -0.74 -24.36
C SER A 151 -11.07 0.05 -25.66
N GLY A 152 -9.97 0.76 -26.03
CA GLY A 152 -9.88 1.46 -27.30
C GLY A 152 -9.92 0.51 -28.49
N PHE A 153 -9.19 -0.60 -28.43
CA PHE A 153 -9.24 -1.63 -29.45
C PHE A 153 -10.65 -2.25 -29.59
N ALA A 154 -11.28 -2.57 -28.46
CA ALA A 154 -12.64 -3.14 -28.47
C ALA A 154 -13.64 -2.20 -29.14
N ALA A 155 -13.67 -0.91 -28.74
CA ALA A 155 -14.55 0.08 -29.35
C ALA A 155 -14.28 0.21 -30.87
N GLY A 156 -13.02 0.29 -31.26
CA GLY A 156 -12.64 0.45 -32.68
C GLY A 156 -13.06 -0.68 -33.62
N GLN A 157 -13.58 -1.81 -33.11
CA GLN A 157 -14.16 -2.88 -33.92
C GLN A 157 -15.64 -2.60 -34.29
N PHE A 158 -16.25 -1.61 -33.66
CA PHE A 158 -17.71 -1.36 -33.75
C PHE A 158 -18.09 0.08 -34.14
N VAL A 159 -17.09 0.97 -34.25
CA VAL A 159 -17.25 2.36 -34.66
C VAL A 159 -17.12 2.51 -36.16
#